data_f12d8ce911c83f1a69f4d486fd451bf9
#
_entry.id   f12d8ce911c83f1a69f4d486fd451bf9
#
_cell.length_a   1.000
_cell.length_b   1.000
_cell.length_c   1.000
_cell.angle_alpha   90.00
_cell.angle_beta   90.00
_cell.angle_gamma   90.00
#
_symmetry.space_group_name_H-M   'P 1'
#
loop_
_entity.id
_entity.type
_entity.pdbx_description
1 polymer ?
#
loop_
_entity_poly.entity_id
_entity_poly.type
_entity_poly.pdbx_seq_one_letter_code
_entity_poly.pdbx_strand_id
1 'polypeptide(L)'
;GEGAKLYNNSKERFTEELLPRDILTGNIRKEMKREGSEHVWLSMKTIDPEQLKEHFPNIVEHCKEHGYNVPDEMIPVVPAQHYFMGGIKVNLQSKTSMDQLYAIGETACNGVHGRNRLASNSLLESMVFAKRAAKEMTAEFDKTKTKSFDNVDFTPYEDKKKLEEEYKQLIRDEIDKENAKMNDEEKQEN
;
A
#
# COMPACT_ATOMS: atom_id res chain seq x y z
N GLY A 1 16.30 3.89 -2.42
CA GLY A 1 16.92 5.02 -1.74
C GLY A 1 18.43 4.92 -1.67
N GLU A 2 18.98 3.71 -1.50
CA GLU A 2 20.42 3.46 -1.32
C GLU A 2 21.23 3.44 -2.63
N GLY A 3 20.61 3.70 -3.77
CA GLY A 3 21.31 3.82 -5.04
C GLY A 3 21.09 2.71 -6.05
N ALA A 4 20.30 1.68 -5.75
CA ALA A 4 19.97 0.63 -6.72
C ALA A 4 19.35 1.22 -8.00
N LYS A 5 19.59 0.57 -9.15
CA LYS A 5 19.18 1.02 -10.48
C LYS A 5 18.34 -0.01 -11.20
N LEU A 6 17.37 0.47 -12.00
CA LEU A 6 16.49 -0.36 -12.79
C LEU A 6 16.96 -0.42 -14.26
N TYR A 7 16.98 -1.63 -14.81
CA TYR A 7 17.37 -1.92 -16.17
C TYR A 7 16.33 -2.78 -16.89
N ASN A 8 16.22 -2.59 -18.19
CA ASN A 8 15.46 -3.45 -19.08
C ASN A 8 16.27 -4.69 -19.52
N ASN A 9 15.70 -5.57 -20.34
CA ASN A 9 16.41 -6.75 -20.85
C ASN A 9 17.60 -6.39 -21.75
N SER A 10 17.57 -5.22 -22.39
CA SER A 10 18.70 -4.70 -23.18
C SER A 10 19.80 -4.10 -22.32
N LYS A 11 19.68 -4.19 -20.98
CA LYS A 11 20.60 -3.59 -19.99
C LYS A 11 20.69 -2.07 -20.07
N GLU A 12 19.63 -1.43 -20.50
CA GLU A 12 19.51 0.03 -20.52
C GLU A 12 18.68 0.50 -19.32
N ARG A 13 19.13 1.58 -18.67
CA ARG A 13 18.37 2.25 -17.61
C ARG A 13 17.23 3.04 -18.26
N PHE A 14 16.00 2.76 -17.88
CA PHE A 14 14.81 3.29 -18.54
C PHE A 14 14.00 4.30 -17.72
N THR A 15 14.32 4.49 -16.45
CA THR A 15 13.57 5.38 -15.55
C THR A 15 14.43 5.91 -14.40
N GLU A 16 13.94 6.97 -13.75
CA GLU A 16 14.46 7.43 -12.46
C GLU A 16 13.81 6.66 -11.32
N GLU A 17 14.60 6.07 -10.43
CA GLU A 17 14.13 5.16 -9.40
C GLU A 17 13.48 5.85 -8.19
N LEU A 18 13.71 7.16 -8.01
CA LEU A 18 13.18 7.94 -6.91
C LEU A 18 11.88 8.70 -7.25
N LEU A 19 11.30 8.44 -8.40
CA LEU A 19 9.97 8.95 -8.76
C LEU A 19 8.90 8.48 -7.75
N PRO A 20 7.78 9.21 -7.62
CA PRO A 20 6.60 8.73 -6.90
C PRO A 20 6.24 7.30 -7.32
N ARG A 21 5.81 6.46 -6.38
CA ARG A 21 5.68 5.01 -6.60
C ARG A 21 4.65 4.62 -7.66
N ASP A 22 3.59 5.38 -7.80
CA ASP A 22 2.60 5.22 -8.88
C ASP A 22 3.23 5.47 -10.26
N ILE A 23 4.00 6.54 -10.41
CA ILE A 23 4.71 6.88 -11.65
C ILE A 23 5.77 5.83 -11.98
N LEU A 24 6.60 5.46 -11.00
CA LEU A 24 7.62 4.42 -11.18
C LEU A 24 7.00 3.08 -11.59
N THR A 25 5.91 2.66 -10.93
CA THR A 25 5.15 1.46 -11.29
C THR A 25 4.63 1.53 -12.72
N GLY A 26 4.10 2.68 -13.14
CA GLY A 26 3.65 2.93 -14.51
C GLY A 26 4.77 2.77 -15.52
N ASN A 27 5.95 3.34 -15.25
CA ASN A 27 7.13 3.23 -16.10
C ASN A 27 7.62 1.78 -16.21
N ILE A 28 7.68 1.05 -15.10
CA ILE A 28 8.09 -0.37 -15.11
C ILE A 28 7.10 -1.20 -15.93
N ARG A 29 5.79 -1.06 -15.72
CA ARG A 29 4.76 -1.79 -16.49
C ARG A 29 4.81 -1.48 -17.97
N LYS A 30 5.06 -0.21 -18.34
CA LYS A 30 5.21 0.23 -19.73
C LYS A 30 6.42 -0.43 -20.37
N GLU A 31 7.55 -0.50 -19.67
CA GLU A 31 8.77 -1.12 -20.15
C GLU A 31 8.62 -2.64 -20.30
N MET A 32 8.06 -3.32 -19.31
CA MET A 32 7.73 -4.75 -19.39
C MET A 32 6.84 -5.06 -20.61
N LYS A 33 5.82 -4.23 -20.85
CA LYS A 33 4.94 -4.37 -22.02
C LYS A 33 5.68 -4.14 -23.33
N ARG A 34 6.57 -3.13 -23.40
CA ARG A 34 7.38 -2.81 -24.58
C ARG A 34 8.28 -3.97 -24.98
N GLU A 35 8.88 -4.66 -24.00
CA GLU A 35 9.80 -5.76 -24.23
C GLU A 35 9.14 -7.14 -24.26
N GLY A 36 7.85 -7.24 -23.94
CA GLY A 36 7.15 -8.52 -23.77
C GLY A 36 7.72 -9.34 -22.61
N SER A 37 8.23 -8.69 -21.56
CA SER A 37 8.88 -9.31 -20.42
C SER A 37 7.95 -9.35 -19.21
N GLU A 38 8.11 -10.38 -18.37
CA GLU A 38 7.37 -10.53 -17.11
C GLU A 38 8.03 -9.77 -15.94
N HIS A 39 9.22 -9.21 -16.14
CA HIS A 39 9.98 -8.49 -15.11
C HIS A 39 10.92 -7.45 -15.73
N VAL A 40 11.49 -6.61 -14.88
CA VAL A 40 12.67 -5.77 -15.16
C VAL A 40 13.81 -6.17 -14.21
N TRP A 41 14.98 -5.61 -14.41
CA TRP A 41 16.17 -5.95 -13.62
C TRP A 41 16.52 -4.86 -12.62
N LEU A 42 16.82 -5.24 -11.37
CA LEU A 42 17.36 -4.35 -10.35
C LEU A 42 18.84 -4.67 -10.13
N SER A 43 19.69 -3.66 -10.31
CA SER A 43 21.11 -3.72 -9.98
C SER A 43 21.39 -3.02 -8.67
N MET A 44 22.12 -3.67 -7.77
CA MET A 44 22.63 -3.10 -6.54
C MET A 44 24.13 -2.77 -6.62
N LYS A 45 24.73 -2.87 -7.81
CA LYS A 45 26.17 -2.71 -8.05
C LYS A 45 26.72 -1.33 -7.68
N THR A 46 25.87 -0.33 -7.59
CA THR A 46 26.21 1.04 -7.15
C THR A 46 26.19 1.22 -5.63
N ILE A 47 25.76 0.22 -4.89
CA ILE A 47 25.73 0.22 -3.42
C ILE A 47 27.03 -0.44 -2.93
N ASP A 48 27.66 0.15 -1.91
CA ASP A 48 28.81 -0.45 -1.26
C ASP A 48 28.45 -1.83 -0.69
N PRO A 49 29.25 -2.90 -0.95
CA PRO A 49 28.92 -4.27 -0.52
C PRO A 49 28.82 -4.45 1.00
N GLU A 50 29.59 -3.70 1.79
CA GLU A 50 29.53 -3.75 3.25
C GLU A 50 28.24 -3.09 3.75
N GLN A 51 27.90 -1.92 3.19
CA GLN A 51 26.67 -1.22 3.45
C GLN A 51 25.44 -2.03 3.04
N LEU A 52 25.51 -2.76 1.91
CA LEU A 52 24.44 -3.63 1.45
C LEU A 52 24.18 -4.76 2.46
N LYS A 53 25.22 -5.39 2.98
CA LYS A 53 25.14 -6.45 3.99
C LYS A 53 24.64 -5.95 5.34
N GLU A 54 25.05 -4.76 5.73
CA GLU A 54 24.65 -4.15 7.00
C GLU A 54 23.19 -3.72 6.99
N HIS A 55 22.75 -3.04 5.92
CA HIS A 55 21.38 -2.50 5.84
C HIS A 55 20.33 -3.52 5.38
N PHE A 56 20.74 -4.51 4.57
CA PHE A 56 19.83 -5.45 3.93
C PHE A 56 20.28 -6.92 4.03
N PRO A 57 20.68 -7.41 5.22
CA PRO A 57 21.23 -8.77 5.38
C PRO A 57 20.26 -9.85 4.86
N ASN A 58 18.96 -9.73 5.17
CA ASN A 58 17.95 -10.69 4.76
C ASN A 58 17.74 -10.71 3.24
N ILE A 59 17.86 -9.56 2.57
CA ILE A 59 17.75 -9.49 1.10
C ILE A 59 18.94 -10.18 0.45
N VAL A 60 20.16 -9.94 0.96
CA VAL A 60 21.38 -10.58 0.45
C VAL A 60 21.30 -12.10 0.60
N GLU A 61 20.87 -12.59 1.76
CA GLU A 61 20.71 -14.03 2.03
C GLU A 61 19.65 -14.64 1.13
N HIS A 62 18.49 -14.03 1.04
CA HIS A 62 17.38 -14.51 0.20
C HIS A 62 17.74 -14.54 -1.29
N CYS A 63 18.42 -13.52 -1.81
CA CYS A 63 18.94 -13.52 -3.18
C CYS A 63 19.89 -14.70 -3.41
N LYS A 64 20.80 -14.96 -2.47
CA LYS A 64 21.74 -16.08 -2.53
C LYS A 64 21.04 -17.44 -2.54
N GLU A 65 20.02 -17.64 -1.71
CA GLU A 65 19.19 -18.86 -1.69
C GLU A 65 18.51 -19.12 -3.04
N HIS A 66 18.19 -18.06 -3.81
CA HIS A 66 17.59 -18.14 -5.12
C HIS A 66 18.61 -18.08 -6.28
N GLY A 67 19.89 -18.21 -5.97
CA GLY A 67 20.95 -18.30 -6.97
C GLY A 67 21.47 -16.97 -7.51
N TYR A 68 21.16 -15.85 -6.86
CA TYR A 68 21.64 -14.52 -7.25
C TYR A 68 22.74 -14.03 -6.30
N ASN A 69 23.88 -13.68 -6.83
CA ASN A 69 25.01 -13.14 -6.07
C ASN A 69 25.02 -11.61 -6.14
N VAL A 70 24.28 -10.97 -5.23
CA VAL A 70 24.24 -9.49 -5.14
C VAL A 70 25.45 -8.96 -4.35
N PRO A 71 26.02 -7.80 -4.71
CA PRO A 71 25.56 -6.83 -5.70
C PRO A 71 26.01 -7.10 -7.13
N ASP A 72 26.82 -8.14 -7.40
CA ASP A 72 27.45 -8.36 -8.71
C ASP A 72 26.43 -8.71 -9.80
N GLU A 73 25.38 -9.45 -9.44
CA GLU A 73 24.30 -9.85 -10.32
C GLU A 73 23.05 -9.01 -10.12
N MET A 74 22.34 -8.75 -11.22
CA MET A 74 21.01 -8.12 -11.18
C MET A 74 19.96 -9.16 -10.81
N ILE A 75 18.93 -8.71 -10.09
CA ILE A 75 17.79 -9.55 -9.72
C ILE A 75 16.53 -9.15 -10.51
N PRO A 76 15.66 -10.12 -10.89
CA PRO A 76 14.39 -9.81 -11.53
C PRO A 76 13.42 -9.21 -10.50
N VAL A 77 12.74 -8.13 -10.88
CA VAL A 77 11.77 -7.44 -10.02
C VAL A 77 10.51 -7.08 -10.80
N VAL A 78 9.39 -7.08 -10.10
CA VAL A 78 8.08 -6.65 -10.61
C VAL A 78 7.44 -5.68 -9.61
N PRO A 79 6.57 -4.77 -10.08
CA PRO A 79 5.76 -3.97 -9.17
C PRO A 79 4.80 -4.86 -8.37
N ALA A 80 4.77 -4.67 -7.07
CA ALA A 80 3.88 -5.39 -6.16
C ALA A 80 3.17 -4.43 -5.21
N GLN A 81 2.03 -4.87 -4.69
CA GLN A 81 1.34 -4.17 -3.61
C GLN A 81 2.26 -4.11 -2.39
N HIS A 82 2.45 -2.92 -1.83
CA HIS A 82 3.29 -2.72 -0.65
C HIS A 82 2.54 -2.08 0.51
N TYR A 83 1.80 -1.00 0.25
CA TYR A 83 1.03 -0.27 1.25
C TYR A 83 -0.24 0.30 0.61
N PHE A 84 -1.35 0.20 1.32
CA PHE A 84 -2.64 0.70 0.86
C PHE A 84 -2.87 2.13 1.36
N MET A 85 -2.79 3.12 0.45
CA MET A 85 -3.21 4.48 0.74
C MET A 85 -4.71 4.59 0.53
N GLY A 86 -5.43 4.88 1.60
CA GLY A 86 -6.89 4.84 1.61
C GLY A 86 -7.41 4.01 2.77
N GLY A 87 -8.59 3.43 2.65
CA GLY A 87 -9.20 2.58 3.66
C GLY A 87 -10.43 3.22 4.32
N ILE A 88 -10.73 2.83 5.55
CA ILE A 88 -11.88 3.32 6.29
C ILE A 88 -11.66 4.79 6.67
N LYS A 89 -12.52 5.67 6.17
CA LYS A 89 -12.44 7.10 6.47
C LYS A 89 -12.59 7.36 7.97
N VAL A 90 -11.63 8.08 8.55
CA VAL A 90 -11.61 8.44 9.97
C VAL A 90 -11.29 9.92 10.17
N ASN A 91 -11.66 10.43 11.34
CA ASN A 91 -11.25 11.76 11.79
C ASN A 91 -9.84 11.74 12.42
N LEU A 92 -9.38 12.88 12.93
CA LEU A 92 -8.05 13.01 13.57
C LEU A 92 -7.88 12.20 14.86
N GLN A 93 -8.95 11.65 15.43
CA GLN A 93 -8.96 10.75 16.57
C GLN A 93 -9.17 9.29 16.16
N SER A 94 -9.07 8.99 14.86
CA SER A 94 -9.28 7.66 14.29
C SER A 94 -10.71 7.12 14.41
N LYS A 95 -11.69 7.96 14.71
CA LYS A 95 -13.10 7.59 14.81
C LYS A 95 -13.72 7.55 13.41
N THR A 96 -14.47 6.49 13.11
CA THR A 96 -15.24 6.34 11.88
C THR A 96 -16.56 7.10 11.91
N SER A 97 -17.36 7.02 10.85
CA SER A 97 -18.75 7.52 10.84
C SER A 97 -19.72 6.66 11.64
N MET A 98 -19.32 5.43 12.00
CA MET A 98 -20.11 4.55 12.88
C MET A 98 -19.77 4.84 14.34
N ASP A 99 -20.81 4.87 15.19
CA ASP A 99 -20.61 5.07 16.62
C ASP A 99 -19.76 3.94 17.22
N GLN A 100 -18.81 4.32 18.08
CA GLN A 100 -17.95 3.42 18.83
C GLN A 100 -17.00 2.56 17.96
N LEU A 101 -16.88 2.86 16.67
CA LEU A 101 -15.97 2.18 15.76
C LEU A 101 -14.77 3.09 15.41
N TYR A 102 -13.58 2.54 15.58
CA TYR A 102 -12.31 3.19 15.26
C TYR A 102 -11.53 2.36 14.23
N ALA A 103 -10.75 3.01 13.40
CA ALA A 103 -9.81 2.34 12.52
C ALA A 103 -8.45 3.03 12.60
N ILE A 104 -7.36 2.25 12.62
CA ILE A 104 -5.99 2.72 12.88
C ILE A 104 -5.03 1.99 11.96
N GLY A 105 -3.94 2.66 11.59
CA GLY A 105 -2.90 2.10 10.72
C GLY A 105 -3.34 1.95 9.28
N GLU A 106 -2.80 0.99 8.57
CA GLU A 106 -2.99 0.81 7.12
C GLU A 106 -4.47 0.67 6.70
N THR A 107 -5.32 0.16 7.58
CA THR A 107 -6.76 0.04 7.32
C THR A 107 -7.52 1.38 7.38
N ALA A 108 -6.91 2.43 7.94
CA ALA A 108 -7.53 3.72 8.15
C ALA A 108 -7.13 4.75 7.08
N CYS A 109 -8.11 5.52 6.61
CA CYS A 109 -7.89 6.69 5.75
C CYS A 109 -8.08 7.98 6.57
N ASN A 110 -7.01 8.51 7.12
CA ASN A 110 -6.96 9.79 7.83
C ASN A 110 -6.48 10.96 6.96
N GLY A 111 -6.14 10.70 5.69
CA GLY A 111 -5.70 11.70 4.72
C GLY A 111 -4.21 12.06 4.75
N VAL A 112 -3.44 11.59 5.74
CA VAL A 112 -2.02 11.96 5.92
C VAL A 112 -1.15 11.56 4.73
N HIS A 113 -1.44 10.44 4.09
CA HIS A 113 -0.62 9.91 3.01
C HIS A 113 -1.02 10.42 1.61
N GLY A 114 -2.23 10.96 1.45
CA GLY A 114 -2.72 11.36 0.12
C GLY A 114 -2.64 10.23 -0.89
N ARG A 115 -2.18 10.52 -2.11
CA ARG A 115 -2.00 9.52 -3.18
C ARG A 115 -0.71 8.69 -3.03
N ASN A 116 0.31 9.25 -2.39
CA ASN A 116 1.63 8.62 -2.25
C ASN A 116 2.17 8.79 -0.83
N ARG A 117 2.35 7.69 -0.14
CA ARG A 117 2.96 7.68 1.18
C ARG A 117 4.46 7.99 1.08
N LEU A 118 4.93 8.97 1.83
CA LEU A 118 6.36 9.17 2.03
C LEU A 118 6.98 7.96 2.74
N ALA A 119 8.15 7.54 2.29
CA ALA A 119 8.83 6.36 2.82
C ALA A 119 8.90 6.37 4.36
N SER A 120 8.65 5.21 4.96
CA SER A 120 8.65 4.94 6.41
C SER A 120 7.57 5.66 7.25
N ASN A 121 6.78 6.56 6.69
CA ASN A 121 5.77 7.32 7.44
C ASN A 121 4.58 6.47 7.93
N SER A 122 4.38 5.27 7.40
CA SER A 122 3.28 4.39 7.85
C SER A 122 3.38 4.02 9.33
N LEU A 123 4.59 3.68 9.82
CA LEU A 123 4.80 3.34 11.23
C LEU A 123 4.54 4.53 12.14
N LEU A 124 5.04 5.71 11.76
CA LEU A 124 4.82 6.94 12.52
C LEU A 124 3.33 7.30 12.58
N GLU A 125 2.64 7.24 11.44
CA GLU A 125 1.20 7.46 11.35
C GLU A 125 0.45 6.50 12.28
N SER A 126 0.70 5.19 12.15
CA SER A 126 0.04 4.17 12.96
C SER A 126 0.21 4.42 14.46
N MET A 127 1.42 4.74 14.92
CA MET A 127 1.71 5.01 16.34
C MET A 127 1.01 6.29 16.85
N VAL A 128 1.07 7.37 16.06
CA VAL A 128 0.47 8.65 16.45
C VAL A 128 -1.05 8.54 16.54
N PHE A 129 -1.67 7.93 15.53
CA PHE A 129 -3.13 7.82 15.48
C PHE A 129 -3.66 6.76 16.45
N ALA A 130 -2.92 5.67 16.71
CA ALA A 130 -3.24 4.73 17.80
C ALA A 130 -3.27 5.44 19.16
N LYS A 131 -2.28 6.28 19.43
CA LYS A 131 -2.25 7.06 20.70
C LYS A 131 -3.41 8.05 20.79
N ARG A 132 -3.80 8.69 19.68
CA ARG A 132 -4.96 9.60 19.65
C ARG A 132 -6.26 8.84 19.89
N ALA A 133 -6.46 7.71 19.20
CA ALA A 133 -7.62 6.84 19.38
C ALA A 133 -7.74 6.35 20.82
N ALA A 134 -6.66 5.87 21.41
CA ALA A 134 -6.66 5.39 22.80
C ALA A 134 -7.09 6.48 23.80
N LYS A 135 -6.59 7.71 23.61
CA LYS A 135 -6.99 8.85 24.45
C LYS A 135 -8.48 9.17 24.33
N GLU A 136 -8.99 9.19 23.08
CA GLU A 136 -10.41 9.45 22.81
C GLU A 136 -11.29 8.36 23.39
N MET A 137 -10.97 7.09 23.12
CA MET A 137 -11.70 5.94 23.65
C MET A 137 -11.74 5.95 25.17
N THR A 138 -10.64 6.28 25.84
CA THR A 138 -10.59 6.35 27.31
C THR A 138 -11.48 7.49 27.83
N ALA A 139 -11.46 8.64 27.17
CA ALA A 139 -12.27 9.80 27.60
C ALA A 139 -13.79 9.57 27.39
N GLU A 140 -14.16 8.76 26.39
CA GLU A 140 -15.55 8.44 26.06
C GLU A 140 -16.06 7.15 26.71
N PHE A 141 -15.18 6.36 27.35
CA PHE A 141 -15.50 5.02 27.83
C PHE A 141 -16.71 4.97 28.77
N ASP A 142 -16.72 5.84 29.77
CA ASP A 142 -17.83 5.89 30.79
C ASP A 142 -19.15 6.41 30.20
N LYS A 143 -19.10 7.10 29.07
CA LYS A 143 -20.27 7.61 28.34
C LYS A 143 -20.83 6.59 27.35
N THR A 144 -20.10 5.51 27.11
CA THR A 144 -20.43 4.52 26.11
C THR A 144 -21.54 3.60 26.65
N LYS A 145 -22.67 3.61 25.94
CA LYS A 145 -23.77 2.69 26.26
C LYS A 145 -23.53 1.35 25.57
N THR A 146 -23.40 0.29 26.35
CA THR A 146 -23.41 -1.08 25.82
C THR A 146 -24.83 -1.43 25.34
N LYS A 147 -24.94 -1.95 24.13
CA LYS A 147 -26.18 -2.53 23.61
C LYS A 147 -26.16 -4.05 23.87
N SER A 148 -27.29 -4.60 24.31
CA SER A 148 -27.50 -6.05 24.29
C SER A 148 -27.72 -6.51 22.85
N PHE A 149 -27.08 -7.61 22.47
CA PHE A 149 -27.23 -8.24 21.17
C PHE A 149 -28.00 -9.55 21.25
N ASP A 150 -29.10 -9.54 22.00
CA ASP A 150 -29.92 -10.71 22.25
C ASP A 150 -30.66 -11.13 21.02
N ASN A 151 -30.43 -11.52 19.99
CA ASN A 151 -31.08 -11.95 18.73
C ASN A 151 -30.47 -11.30 17.48
N VAL A 152 -29.17 -11.48 17.29
CA VAL A 152 -28.55 -11.16 16.01
C VAL A 152 -28.87 -12.26 15.00
N ASP A 153 -29.56 -11.90 13.92
CA ASP A 153 -29.77 -12.82 12.80
C ASP A 153 -28.50 -12.90 11.95
N PHE A 154 -27.86 -14.07 11.94
CA PHE A 154 -26.67 -14.35 11.15
C PHE A 154 -26.97 -15.01 9.80
N THR A 155 -28.24 -15.37 9.52
CA THR A 155 -28.65 -16.03 8.28
C THR A 155 -28.16 -15.31 7.02
N PRO A 156 -28.16 -13.95 6.93
CA PRO A 156 -27.61 -13.25 5.77
C PRO A 156 -26.10 -13.45 5.54
N TYR A 157 -25.38 -13.98 6.52
CA TYR A 157 -23.90 -14.14 6.49
C TYR A 157 -23.46 -15.61 6.38
N GLU A 158 -24.40 -16.57 6.20
CA GLU A 158 -24.10 -17.99 6.14
C GLU A 158 -23.39 -18.37 4.83
N ASP A 159 -23.81 -17.83 3.71
CA ASP A 159 -23.15 -18.06 2.42
C ASP A 159 -21.95 -17.10 2.20
N LYS A 160 -20.80 -17.50 2.78
CA LYS A 160 -19.56 -16.72 2.71
C LYS A 160 -19.08 -16.47 1.28
N LYS A 161 -19.28 -17.43 0.35
CA LYS A 161 -18.82 -17.27 -1.04
C LYS A 161 -19.64 -16.23 -1.77
N LYS A 162 -20.96 -16.26 -1.59
CA LYS A 162 -21.88 -15.29 -2.17
C LYS A 162 -21.56 -13.88 -1.65
N LEU A 163 -21.40 -13.73 -0.33
CA LEU A 163 -21.03 -12.45 0.29
C LEU A 163 -19.68 -11.91 -0.22
N GLU A 164 -18.69 -12.78 -0.37
CA GLU A 164 -17.38 -12.38 -0.87
C GLU A 164 -17.47 -11.82 -2.29
N GLU A 165 -18.24 -12.46 -3.17
CA GLU A 165 -18.45 -11.96 -4.54
C GLU A 165 -19.29 -10.65 -4.56
N GLU A 166 -20.33 -10.55 -3.74
CA GLU A 166 -21.12 -9.33 -3.60
C GLU A 166 -20.27 -8.15 -3.11
N TYR A 167 -19.42 -8.36 -2.11
CA TYR A 167 -18.52 -7.31 -1.61
C TYR A 167 -17.43 -6.94 -2.62
N LYS A 168 -16.85 -7.91 -3.34
CA LYS A 168 -15.91 -7.64 -4.42
C LYS A 168 -16.55 -6.79 -5.51
N GLN A 169 -17.79 -7.11 -5.90
CA GLN A 169 -18.50 -6.33 -6.90
C GLN A 169 -18.81 -4.92 -6.42
N LEU A 170 -19.33 -4.77 -5.20
CA LEU A 170 -19.60 -3.47 -4.58
C LEU A 170 -18.36 -2.57 -4.54
N ILE A 171 -17.21 -3.13 -4.17
CA ILE A 171 -15.94 -2.38 -4.14
C ILE A 171 -15.53 -1.94 -5.54
N ARG A 172 -15.66 -2.81 -6.56
CA ARG A 172 -15.35 -2.46 -7.95
C ARG A 172 -16.25 -1.36 -8.47
N ASP A 173 -17.55 -1.48 -8.25
CA ASP A 173 -18.53 -0.50 -8.69
C ASP A 173 -18.26 0.89 -8.08
N GLU A 174 -17.88 0.94 -6.80
CA GLU A 174 -17.55 2.21 -6.14
C GLU A 174 -16.21 2.80 -6.64
N ILE A 175 -15.21 1.97 -6.90
CA ILE A 175 -13.95 2.41 -7.51
C ILE A 175 -14.20 2.99 -8.91
N ASP A 176 -15.00 2.32 -9.74
CA ASP A 176 -15.32 2.78 -11.10
C ASP A 176 -16.08 4.10 -11.08
N LYS A 177 -17.02 4.25 -10.16
CA LYS A 177 -17.78 5.48 -9.95
C LYS A 177 -16.88 6.65 -9.53
N GLU A 178 -15.97 6.44 -8.60
CA GLU A 178 -15.04 7.49 -8.17
C GLU A 178 -14.02 7.84 -9.25
N ASN A 179 -13.51 6.86 -10.01
CA ASN A 179 -12.65 7.10 -11.17
C ASN A 179 -13.36 7.92 -12.26
N ALA A 180 -14.65 7.67 -12.50
CA ALA A 180 -15.42 8.44 -13.45
C ALA A 180 -15.54 9.91 -13.03
N LYS A 181 -15.80 10.19 -11.74
CA LYS A 181 -15.86 11.57 -11.22
C LYS A 181 -14.53 12.29 -11.38
N MET A 182 -13.41 11.64 -11.03
CA MET A 182 -12.06 12.22 -11.17
C MET A 182 -11.75 12.58 -12.63
N ASN A 183 -12.10 11.71 -13.59
CA ASN A 183 -11.90 11.97 -15.00
C ASN A 183 -12.77 13.14 -15.53
N ASP A 184 -13.93 13.37 -14.95
CA ASP A 184 -14.79 14.48 -15.32
C ASP A 184 -14.30 15.80 -14.71
N GLU A 185 -13.75 15.79 -13.51
CA GLU A 185 -13.12 16.95 -12.88
C GLU A 185 -11.86 17.39 -13.64
N GLU A 186 -10.98 16.45 -14.03
CA GLU A 186 -9.78 16.75 -14.84
C GLU A 186 -10.11 17.34 -16.22
N LYS A 187 -11.27 16.99 -16.81
CA LYS A 187 -11.75 17.58 -18.08
C LYS A 187 -12.32 18.98 -17.95
N GLN A 188 -12.75 19.37 -16.75
CA GLN A 188 -13.29 20.70 -16.48
C GLN A 188 -12.22 21.72 -16.12
N GLU A 189 -11.04 21.26 -15.68
CA GLU A 189 -9.89 22.11 -15.32
C GLU A 189 -8.93 22.37 -16.52
N ASN A 190 -9.12 21.72 -17.66
CA ASN A 190 -8.37 21.90 -18.91
C ASN A 190 -9.23 22.58 -19.99
#